data_67f647562692faa2a099ef1c97ca93d4
#
_entry.id   67f647562692faa2a099ef1c97ca93d4
#
_cell.length_a   1.000
_cell.length_b   1.000
_cell.length_c   1.000
_cell.angle_alpha   90.00
_cell.angle_beta   90.00
_cell.angle_gamma   90.00
#
_symmetry.space_group_name_H-M   'P 1'
#
loop_
_entity.id
_entity.type
_entity.pdbx_description
1 polymer ?
#
loop_
_entity_poly.entity_id
_entity_poly.type
_entity_poly.pdbx_seq_one_letter_code
_entity_poly.pdbx_strand_id
1 'polypeptide(L)'
;MAKNMTLGMLGLGRMGMQIARRLHKNKFRVVAWNRSPEPREEFKKFALRPGSGSNQSEVAETPEKLIAALPSPKILWFMLPAGDLLDEMLFKQGLVEKLSKGDIVIDGGNSFYRDSQRRAKELAKKGVHFFDSGTSGGVHGEKNGFSIMVGGPKQIWPIIEPMFKALAAGEGKNYGLVGESGAGHFVKMVHNGIEYGMMEAIGEGLAVLKASEFELDLSQVAHIWSRGSVVSSWLIELVKKALDTEDLEKVVGYIHHTGEGQWTIEESKKLGVDVRVIEDAFKVRQESSDPKNQEKFSNKIVSLLRKQFGGHEVKYKE
;
A
#
# COMPACT_ATOMS: atom_id res chain seq x y z
N MET A 1 10.82 -24.25 7.38
CA MET A 1 12.24 -23.78 7.39
C MET A 1 12.39 -22.30 6.98
N ALA A 2 11.59 -21.38 7.56
CA ALA A 2 11.69 -19.94 7.24
C ALA A 2 12.47 -19.13 8.32
N LYS A 3 13.07 -19.79 9.28
CA LYS A 3 13.53 -19.18 10.54
C LYS A 3 14.80 -18.31 10.47
N ASN A 4 15.42 -18.05 9.32
CA ASN A 4 16.64 -17.22 9.26
C ASN A 4 16.78 -16.44 7.93
N MET A 5 15.67 -16.13 7.24
CA MET A 5 15.78 -15.32 6.03
C MET A 5 16.16 -13.89 6.38
N THR A 6 17.06 -13.33 5.58
CA THR A 6 17.52 -11.95 5.68
C THR A 6 17.06 -11.16 4.47
N LEU A 7 16.60 -9.93 4.68
CA LEU A 7 16.29 -9.00 3.60
C LEU A 7 16.78 -7.58 3.93
N GLY A 8 17.07 -6.83 2.89
CA GLY A 8 17.33 -5.40 2.96
C GLY A 8 16.04 -4.62 2.70
N MET A 9 15.64 -3.74 3.60
CA MET A 9 14.48 -2.86 3.46
C MET A 9 14.94 -1.44 3.15
N LEU A 10 14.65 -0.95 1.96
CA LEU A 10 14.97 0.43 1.54
C LEU A 10 13.70 1.28 1.50
N GLY A 11 13.62 2.20 2.44
CA GLY A 11 12.44 3.04 2.66
C GLY A 11 11.63 2.59 3.88
N LEU A 12 11.64 3.44 4.92
CA LEU A 12 10.93 3.27 6.19
C LEU A 12 9.83 4.34 6.35
N GLY A 13 9.15 4.68 5.26
CA GLY A 13 7.94 5.48 5.30
C GLY A 13 6.79 4.72 5.99
N ARG A 14 5.58 5.29 5.98
CA ARG A 14 4.40 4.71 6.65
C ARG A 14 4.23 3.20 6.44
N MET A 15 4.30 2.74 5.19
CA MET A 15 4.12 1.32 4.87
C MET A 15 5.40 0.51 5.11
N GLY A 16 6.56 1.03 4.70
CA GLY A 16 7.84 0.33 4.85
C GLY A 16 8.19 0.04 6.31
N MET A 17 7.93 0.97 7.23
CA MET A 17 8.11 0.77 8.67
C MET A 17 7.25 -0.39 9.18
N GLN A 18 5.97 -0.44 8.81
CA GLN A 18 5.05 -1.49 9.26
C GLN A 18 5.44 -2.87 8.71
N ILE A 19 5.84 -2.94 7.44
CA ILE A 19 6.31 -4.16 6.80
C ILE A 19 7.59 -4.64 7.49
N ALA A 20 8.57 -3.75 7.70
CA ALA A 20 9.83 -4.07 8.37
C ALA A 20 9.60 -4.60 9.80
N ARG A 21 8.73 -3.94 10.57
CA ARG A 21 8.38 -4.36 11.94
C ARG A 21 7.67 -5.71 11.96
N ARG A 22 6.72 -5.93 11.05
CA ARG A 22 5.98 -7.20 10.98
C ARG A 22 6.88 -8.35 10.57
N LEU A 23 7.79 -8.16 9.61
CA LEU A 23 8.81 -9.16 9.25
C LEU A 23 9.73 -9.46 10.44
N HIS A 24 10.24 -8.42 11.11
CA HIS A 24 11.06 -8.58 12.31
C HIS A 24 10.34 -9.37 13.41
N LYS A 25 9.06 -9.08 13.72
CA LYS A 25 8.23 -9.83 14.68
C LYS A 25 8.10 -11.31 14.27
N ASN A 26 8.07 -11.60 12.99
CA ASN A 26 7.99 -12.97 12.44
C ASN A 26 9.39 -13.63 12.25
N LYS A 27 10.41 -13.12 12.94
CA LYS A 27 11.76 -13.71 13.01
C LYS A 27 12.59 -13.61 11.73
N PHE A 28 12.24 -12.73 10.80
CA PHE A 28 13.12 -12.36 9.68
C PHE A 28 14.18 -11.37 10.16
N ARG A 29 15.41 -11.51 9.68
CA ARG A 29 16.43 -10.49 9.85
C ARG A 29 16.19 -9.38 8.83
N VAL A 30 15.94 -8.17 9.29
CA VAL A 30 15.74 -6.99 8.46
C VAL A 30 16.94 -6.05 8.62
N VAL A 31 17.66 -5.83 7.53
CA VAL A 31 18.66 -4.75 7.44
C VAL A 31 17.96 -3.57 6.81
N ALA A 32 17.72 -2.52 7.58
CA ALA A 32 16.86 -1.42 7.13
C ALA A 32 17.67 -0.16 6.80
N TRP A 33 17.23 0.56 5.78
CA TRP A 33 17.76 1.89 5.45
C TRP A 33 16.63 2.84 5.06
N ASN A 34 16.81 4.10 5.39
CA ASN A 34 15.97 5.22 4.95
C ASN A 34 16.84 6.46 4.75
N ARG A 35 16.45 7.34 3.82
CA ARG A 35 17.20 8.57 3.56
C ARG A 35 17.29 9.47 4.80
N SER A 36 16.13 9.72 5.44
CA SER A 36 16.07 10.46 6.70
C SER A 36 16.52 9.60 7.88
N PRO A 37 17.22 10.15 8.88
CA PRO A 37 17.73 9.39 10.01
C PRO A 37 16.64 8.98 11.02
N GLU A 38 15.58 9.77 11.19
CA GLU A 38 14.56 9.56 12.22
C GLU A 38 13.87 8.20 12.10
N PRO A 39 13.37 7.74 10.89
CA PRO A 39 12.81 6.41 10.76
C PRO A 39 13.83 5.28 11.01
N ARG A 40 15.11 5.51 10.72
CA ARG A 40 16.17 4.53 11.01
C ARG A 40 16.32 4.32 12.52
N GLU A 41 16.38 5.43 13.28
CA GLU A 41 16.47 5.36 14.74
C GLU A 41 15.20 4.78 15.38
N GLU A 42 14.03 5.08 14.82
CA GLU A 42 12.77 4.49 15.25
C GLU A 42 12.76 2.95 15.06
N PHE A 43 13.16 2.47 13.90
CA PHE A 43 13.26 1.02 13.65
C PHE A 43 14.31 0.36 14.52
N LYS A 44 15.49 0.97 14.70
CA LYS A 44 16.57 0.50 15.57
C LYS A 44 16.09 0.32 17.01
N LYS A 45 15.46 1.35 17.59
CA LYS A 45 14.88 1.30 18.93
C LYS A 45 13.84 0.20 19.06
N PHE A 46 13.02 0.01 18.03
CA PHE A 46 12.02 -1.06 17.99
C PHE A 46 12.68 -2.45 17.95
N ALA A 47 13.65 -2.66 17.09
CA ALA A 47 14.32 -3.96 16.89
C ALA A 47 15.14 -4.42 18.11
N LEU A 48 15.67 -3.47 18.89
CA LEU A 48 16.45 -3.76 20.11
C LEU A 48 15.59 -4.10 21.34
N ARG A 49 14.26 -3.96 21.28
CA ARG A 49 13.38 -4.29 22.42
C ARG A 49 13.43 -5.78 22.71
N PRO A 50 13.60 -6.22 23.96
CA PRO A 50 13.52 -7.63 24.33
C PRO A 50 12.21 -8.25 23.84
N GLY A 51 12.30 -9.39 23.18
CA GLY A 51 11.12 -10.12 22.67
C GLY A 51 10.44 -9.53 21.44
N SER A 52 10.96 -8.45 20.84
CA SER A 52 10.36 -7.80 19.67
C SER A 52 10.33 -8.67 18.42
N GLY A 53 11.25 -9.61 18.26
CA GLY A 53 11.30 -10.45 17.06
C GLY A 53 12.67 -11.11 16.82
N SER A 54 13.29 -10.78 15.69
CA SER A 54 14.64 -11.26 15.35
C SER A 54 15.71 -10.42 16.04
N ASN A 55 16.57 -11.06 16.81
CA ASN A 55 17.65 -10.36 17.52
C ASN A 55 18.78 -9.84 16.60
N GLN A 56 18.70 -10.11 15.29
CA GLN A 56 19.73 -9.76 14.31
C GLN A 56 19.32 -8.65 13.35
N SER A 57 18.15 -8.04 13.51
CA SER A 57 17.76 -6.91 12.68
C SER A 57 18.53 -5.66 13.06
N GLU A 58 18.93 -4.89 12.04
CA GLU A 58 19.82 -3.74 12.21
C GLU A 58 19.49 -2.64 11.20
N VAL A 59 20.16 -1.53 11.32
CA VAL A 59 20.02 -0.35 10.45
C VAL A 59 21.38 -0.08 9.78
N ALA A 60 21.36 0.07 8.46
CA ALA A 60 22.51 0.48 7.69
C ALA A 60 22.58 1.99 7.52
N GLU A 61 23.78 2.55 7.43
CA GLU A 61 24.00 3.98 7.22
C GLU A 61 23.77 4.39 5.76
N THR A 62 24.09 3.50 4.82
CA THR A 62 23.93 3.72 3.37
C THR A 62 23.32 2.49 2.69
N PRO A 63 22.72 2.65 1.50
CA PRO A 63 22.23 1.52 0.71
C PRO A 63 23.31 0.47 0.40
N GLU A 64 24.55 0.91 0.15
CA GLU A 64 25.66 0.03 -0.15
C GLU A 64 26.04 -0.82 1.07
N LYS A 65 26.10 -0.22 2.27
CA LYS A 65 26.34 -0.97 3.51
C LYS A 65 25.21 -1.95 3.79
N LEU A 66 23.96 -1.59 3.48
CA LEU A 66 22.82 -2.51 3.55
C LEU A 66 23.07 -3.72 2.64
N ILE A 67 23.36 -3.50 1.36
CA ILE A 67 23.59 -4.59 0.38
C ILE A 67 24.75 -5.48 0.82
N ALA A 68 25.83 -4.90 1.34
CA ALA A 68 27.00 -5.65 1.81
C ALA A 68 26.71 -6.54 3.04
N ALA A 69 25.72 -6.17 3.86
CA ALA A 69 25.31 -6.95 5.04
C ALA A 69 24.37 -8.13 4.72
N LEU A 70 23.93 -8.27 3.47
CA LEU A 70 23.01 -9.33 3.06
C LEU A 70 23.76 -10.59 2.61
N PRO A 71 23.27 -11.78 3.00
CA PRO A 71 23.76 -13.04 2.44
C PRO A 71 23.31 -13.23 0.99
N SER A 72 24.03 -14.07 0.24
CA SER A 72 23.57 -14.46 -1.11
C SER A 72 22.60 -15.65 -1.06
N PRO A 73 21.55 -15.70 -1.88
CA PRO A 73 21.11 -14.59 -2.74
C PRO A 73 20.57 -13.41 -1.91
N LYS A 74 20.97 -12.19 -2.30
CA LYS A 74 20.49 -10.99 -1.62
C LYS A 74 19.04 -10.73 -1.98
N ILE A 75 18.24 -10.30 -1.00
CA ILE A 75 16.85 -9.91 -1.19
C ILE A 75 16.72 -8.44 -0.78
N LEU A 76 16.41 -7.58 -1.75
CA LEU A 76 16.20 -6.15 -1.54
C LEU A 76 14.73 -5.82 -1.72
N TRP A 77 14.12 -5.19 -0.74
CA TRP A 77 12.74 -4.72 -0.77
C TRP A 77 12.71 -3.20 -0.72
N PHE A 78 12.21 -2.59 -1.78
CA PHE A 78 12.08 -1.15 -1.89
C PHE A 78 10.65 -0.72 -1.54
N MET A 79 10.53 0.23 -0.63
CA MET A 79 9.27 0.88 -0.23
C MET A 79 9.38 2.39 -0.48
N LEU A 80 9.41 2.75 -1.75
CA LEU A 80 9.64 4.11 -2.22
C LEU A 80 8.37 4.70 -2.84
N PRO A 81 8.24 6.05 -2.89
CA PRO A 81 7.20 6.70 -3.67
C PRO A 81 7.24 6.27 -5.15
N ALA A 82 6.06 6.27 -5.80
CA ALA A 82 5.98 6.07 -7.24
C ALA A 82 6.82 7.10 -8.02
N GLY A 83 7.25 6.73 -9.22
CA GLY A 83 8.05 7.58 -10.09
C GLY A 83 9.50 7.09 -10.21
N ASP A 84 10.42 8.04 -10.43
CA ASP A 84 11.78 7.75 -10.88
C ASP A 84 12.76 7.34 -9.77
N LEU A 85 12.38 7.49 -8.49
CA LEU A 85 13.30 7.31 -7.38
C LEU A 85 13.91 5.89 -7.32
N LEU A 86 13.13 4.86 -7.64
CA LEU A 86 13.64 3.50 -7.70
C LEU A 86 14.65 3.32 -8.84
N ASP A 87 14.36 3.90 -10.00
CA ASP A 87 15.28 3.89 -11.15
C ASP A 87 16.56 4.67 -10.85
N GLU A 88 16.44 5.81 -10.17
CA GLU A 88 17.60 6.59 -9.73
C GLU A 88 18.50 5.76 -8.82
N MET A 89 17.95 5.11 -7.81
CA MET A 89 18.73 4.30 -6.88
C MET A 89 19.32 3.07 -7.56
N LEU A 90 18.53 2.30 -8.30
CA LEU A 90 18.98 1.07 -8.94
C LEU A 90 20.01 1.32 -10.04
N PHE A 91 19.69 2.21 -10.98
CA PHE A 91 20.43 2.34 -12.23
C PHE A 91 21.37 3.57 -12.26
N LYS A 92 20.89 4.76 -11.86
CA LYS A 92 21.73 5.97 -11.92
C LYS A 92 22.76 6.04 -10.81
N GLN A 93 22.40 5.64 -9.57
CA GLN A 93 23.33 5.55 -8.43
C GLN A 93 24.08 4.22 -8.39
N GLY A 94 23.79 3.30 -9.31
CA GLY A 94 24.55 2.10 -9.52
C GLY A 94 24.39 1.00 -8.45
N LEU A 95 23.28 0.97 -7.69
CA LEU A 95 23.06 -0.13 -6.74
C LEU A 95 22.98 -1.49 -7.45
N VAL A 96 22.50 -1.52 -8.69
CA VAL A 96 22.47 -2.74 -9.53
C VAL A 96 23.85 -3.33 -9.77
N GLU A 97 24.93 -2.53 -9.73
CA GLU A 97 26.30 -3.01 -9.91
C GLU A 97 26.80 -3.81 -8.68
N LYS A 98 26.13 -3.69 -7.54
CA LYS A 98 26.44 -4.43 -6.30
C LYS A 98 25.63 -5.73 -6.18
N LEU A 99 24.76 -5.99 -7.16
CA LEU A 99 23.94 -7.20 -7.24
C LEU A 99 24.60 -8.24 -8.14
N SER A 100 24.37 -9.50 -7.83
CA SER A 100 24.87 -10.66 -8.55
C SER A 100 23.72 -11.49 -9.13
N LYS A 101 24.03 -12.36 -10.08
CA LYS A 101 23.08 -13.34 -10.60
C LYS A 101 22.44 -14.14 -9.46
N GLY A 102 21.11 -14.23 -9.50
CA GLY A 102 20.30 -14.91 -8.49
C GLY A 102 19.80 -14.00 -7.36
N ASP A 103 20.31 -12.76 -7.23
CA ASP A 103 19.77 -11.80 -6.27
C ASP A 103 18.35 -11.38 -6.67
N ILE A 104 17.57 -10.91 -5.70
CA ILE A 104 16.15 -10.63 -5.84
C ILE A 104 15.88 -9.17 -5.44
N VAL A 105 15.18 -8.45 -6.30
CA VAL A 105 14.67 -7.11 -6.06
C VAL A 105 13.15 -7.17 -5.98
N ILE A 106 12.56 -6.58 -4.93
CA ILE A 106 11.12 -6.46 -4.73
C ILE A 106 10.77 -4.96 -4.71
N ASP A 107 9.97 -4.52 -5.64
CA ASP A 107 9.34 -3.19 -5.62
C ASP A 107 8.00 -3.29 -4.90
N GLY A 108 7.94 -2.81 -3.66
CA GLY A 108 6.74 -2.79 -2.83
C GLY A 108 6.08 -1.40 -2.77
N GLY A 109 6.57 -0.46 -3.55
CA GLY A 109 5.95 0.86 -3.73
C GLY A 109 4.62 0.77 -4.48
N ASN A 110 4.00 1.91 -4.69
CA ASN A 110 2.78 1.97 -5.51
C ASN A 110 3.13 2.40 -6.95
N SER A 111 4.03 1.63 -7.58
CA SER A 111 4.60 1.93 -8.88
C SER A 111 3.65 1.65 -10.04
N PHE A 112 3.85 2.35 -11.15
CA PHE A 112 3.13 2.05 -12.38
C PHE A 112 3.62 0.70 -12.96
N TYR A 113 2.72 -0.20 -13.30
CA TYR A 113 3.04 -1.57 -13.67
C TYR A 113 3.97 -1.69 -14.89
N ARG A 114 3.92 -0.74 -15.84
CA ARG A 114 4.81 -0.73 -17.02
C ARG A 114 6.27 -0.44 -16.64
N ASP A 115 6.49 0.38 -15.59
CA ASP A 115 7.82 0.58 -15.05
C ASP A 115 8.34 -0.70 -14.40
N SER A 116 7.47 -1.44 -13.71
CA SER A 116 7.84 -2.74 -13.15
C SER A 116 8.24 -3.73 -14.24
N GLN A 117 7.52 -3.79 -15.35
CA GLN A 117 7.88 -4.62 -16.51
C GLN A 117 9.23 -4.20 -17.12
N ARG A 118 9.48 -2.89 -17.25
CA ARG A 118 10.74 -2.37 -17.75
C ARG A 118 11.90 -2.72 -16.82
N ARG A 119 11.74 -2.45 -15.52
CA ARG A 119 12.75 -2.76 -14.49
C ARG A 119 13.07 -4.25 -14.45
N ALA A 120 12.08 -5.11 -14.55
CA ALA A 120 12.27 -6.56 -14.63
C ALA A 120 13.15 -6.97 -15.82
N LYS A 121 12.92 -6.40 -17.00
CA LYS A 121 13.72 -6.66 -18.22
C LYS A 121 15.17 -6.20 -18.05
N GLU A 122 15.39 -5.02 -17.47
CA GLU A 122 16.75 -4.49 -17.24
C GLU A 122 17.52 -5.33 -16.23
N LEU A 123 16.91 -5.69 -15.10
CA LEU A 123 17.55 -6.52 -14.07
C LEU A 123 17.84 -7.95 -14.56
N ALA A 124 16.97 -8.49 -15.40
CA ALA A 124 17.17 -9.82 -15.99
C ALA A 124 18.45 -9.90 -16.87
N LYS A 125 18.93 -8.82 -17.46
CA LYS A 125 20.20 -8.77 -18.20
C LYS A 125 21.40 -9.12 -17.33
N LYS A 126 21.29 -8.87 -16.02
CA LYS A 126 22.31 -9.25 -15.00
C LYS A 126 21.97 -10.55 -14.27
N GLY A 127 20.89 -11.22 -14.64
CA GLY A 127 20.39 -12.42 -13.95
C GLY A 127 19.81 -12.13 -12.56
N VAL A 128 19.43 -10.88 -12.29
CA VAL A 128 18.75 -10.46 -11.07
C VAL A 128 17.23 -10.60 -11.29
N HIS A 129 16.55 -11.21 -10.32
CA HIS A 129 15.11 -11.43 -10.36
C HIS A 129 14.35 -10.22 -9.82
N PHE A 130 13.26 -9.86 -10.48
CA PHE A 130 12.43 -8.73 -10.06
C PHE A 130 11.02 -9.20 -9.73
N PHE A 131 10.50 -8.70 -8.61
CA PHE A 131 9.11 -8.84 -8.19
C PHE A 131 8.51 -7.47 -7.93
N ASP A 132 7.24 -7.30 -8.27
CA ASP A 132 6.43 -6.16 -7.91
C ASP A 132 5.34 -6.60 -6.93
N SER A 133 5.11 -5.79 -5.90
CA SER A 133 4.24 -6.14 -4.79
C SER A 133 3.23 -5.04 -4.51
N GLY A 134 2.03 -5.18 -5.05
CA GLY A 134 0.89 -4.37 -4.68
C GLY A 134 0.37 -4.75 -3.30
N THR A 135 0.38 -3.78 -2.37
CA THR A 135 -0.01 -4.02 -0.98
C THR A 135 -1.23 -3.19 -0.60
N SER A 136 -2.25 -3.81 -0.02
CA SER A 136 -3.43 -3.20 0.57
C SER A 136 -3.52 -3.54 2.05
N GLY A 137 -4.17 -2.68 2.87
CA GLY A 137 -4.27 -2.84 4.33
C GLY A 137 -3.88 -1.58 5.10
N GLY A 138 -3.28 -0.60 4.43
CA GLY A 138 -3.02 0.75 4.92
C GLY A 138 -2.25 0.79 6.25
N VAL A 139 -2.58 1.76 7.09
CA VAL A 139 -1.90 2.02 8.37
C VAL A 139 -2.16 0.99 9.46
N HIS A 140 -3.01 0.02 9.21
CA HIS A 140 -3.36 -1.05 10.16
C HIS A 140 -2.62 -2.37 9.90
N GLY A 141 -1.82 -2.44 8.84
CA GLY A 141 -1.21 -3.67 8.35
C GLY A 141 -0.17 -4.29 9.30
N GLU A 142 0.54 -3.51 10.11
CA GLU A 142 1.45 -4.06 11.12
C GLU A 142 0.72 -4.99 12.10
N LYS A 143 -0.51 -4.60 12.52
CA LYS A 143 -1.33 -5.37 13.45
C LYS A 143 -2.12 -6.47 12.74
N ASN A 144 -2.84 -6.12 11.71
CA ASN A 144 -3.86 -6.97 11.08
C ASN A 144 -3.33 -7.81 9.91
N GLY A 145 -2.13 -7.50 9.40
CA GLY A 145 -1.61 -8.04 8.17
C GLY A 145 -2.10 -7.27 6.94
N PHE A 146 -1.60 -7.68 5.80
CA PHE A 146 -1.85 -7.03 4.51
C PHE A 146 -2.54 -7.99 3.54
N SER A 147 -3.22 -7.45 2.55
CA SER A 147 -3.61 -8.16 1.32
C SER A 147 -2.57 -7.84 0.24
N ILE A 148 -1.94 -8.88 -0.33
CA ILE A 148 -0.73 -8.68 -1.13
C ILE A 148 -0.84 -9.41 -2.47
N MET A 149 -0.71 -8.65 -3.55
CA MET A 149 -0.73 -9.13 -4.94
C MET A 149 0.68 -9.01 -5.51
N VAL A 150 1.30 -10.14 -5.85
CA VAL A 150 2.70 -10.18 -6.28
C VAL A 150 2.80 -10.58 -7.74
N GLY A 151 3.59 -9.85 -8.52
CA GLY A 151 4.02 -10.20 -9.87
C GLY A 151 5.49 -10.60 -9.88
N GLY A 152 5.84 -11.63 -10.66
CA GLY A 152 7.24 -12.03 -10.78
C GLY A 152 7.47 -13.46 -11.29
N PRO A 153 8.72 -13.91 -11.38
CA PRO A 153 9.07 -15.21 -11.92
C PRO A 153 8.62 -16.36 -10.99
N LYS A 154 7.71 -17.19 -11.47
CA LYS A 154 7.10 -18.30 -10.72
C LYS A 154 8.12 -19.27 -10.12
N GLN A 155 9.22 -19.51 -10.82
CA GLN A 155 10.27 -20.45 -10.37
C GLN A 155 11.04 -19.95 -9.13
N ILE A 156 11.09 -18.63 -8.94
CA ILE A 156 11.79 -17.97 -7.83
C ILE A 156 10.85 -17.68 -6.66
N TRP A 157 9.53 -17.66 -6.91
CA TRP A 157 8.52 -17.37 -5.91
C TRP A 157 8.68 -18.15 -4.59
N PRO A 158 8.94 -19.48 -4.58
CA PRO A 158 9.07 -20.24 -3.33
C PRO A 158 10.17 -19.73 -2.39
N ILE A 159 11.16 -19.00 -2.91
CA ILE A 159 12.26 -18.45 -2.10
C ILE A 159 11.72 -17.31 -1.21
N ILE A 160 10.87 -16.43 -1.74
CA ILE A 160 10.40 -15.22 -1.04
C ILE A 160 8.98 -15.37 -0.46
N GLU A 161 8.22 -16.35 -0.88
CA GLU A 161 6.86 -16.62 -0.42
C GLU A 161 6.71 -16.59 1.12
N PRO A 162 7.64 -17.16 1.92
CA PRO A 162 7.54 -17.13 3.37
C PRO A 162 7.44 -15.72 3.98
N MET A 163 8.06 -14.71 3.33
CA MET A 163 7.96 -13.31 3.75
C MET A 163 6.56 -12.77 3.53
N PHE A 164 5.96 -13.05 2.37
CA PHE A 164 4.61 -12.63 2.03
C PHE A 164 3.57 -13.30 2.93
N LYS A 165 3.74 -14.58 3.23
CA LYS A 165 2.92 -15.31 4.19
C LYS A 165 2.96 -14.68 5.58
N ALA A 166 4.14 -14.26 6.05
CA ALA A 166 4.29 -13.60 7.35
C ALA A 166 3.65 -12.20 7.39
N LEU A 167 3.63 -11.51 6.26
CA LEU A 167 3.00 -10.20 6.13
C LEU A 167 1.49 -10.27 5.99
N ALA A 168 0.95 -11.34 5.42
CA ALA A 168 -0.45 -11.43 5.03
C ALA A 168 -1.42 -11.39 6.21
N ALA A 169 -2.60 -10.82 5.96
CA ALA A 169 -3.78 -10.91 6.81
C ALA A 169 -4.44 -12.30 6.68
N GLY A 170 -5.58 -12.53 7.36
CA GLY A 170 -6.33 -13.77 7.23
C GLY A 170 -5.49 -15.00 7.60
N GLU A 171 -4.80 -14.96 8.73
CA GLU A 171 -3.95 -16.05 9.19
C GLU A 171 -2.83 -16.44 8.20
N GLY A 172 -2.31 -15.44 7.49
CA GLY A 172 -1.27 -15.66 6.49
C GLY A 172 -1.79 -16.23 5.16
N LYS A 173 -3.05 -15.95 4.77
CA LYS A 173 -3.67 -16.46 3.54
C LYS A 173 -3.91 -15.38 2.47
N ASN A 174 -3.97 -14.10 2.85
CA ASN A 174 -4.34 -13.02 1.93
C ASN A 174 -3.14 -12.51 1.13
N TYR A 175 -2.49 -13.38 0.38
CA TYR A 175 -1.40 -13.05 -0.54
C TYR A 175 -1.34 -14.06 -1.68
N GLY A 176 -0.69 -13.70 -2.77
CA GLY A 176 -0.46 -14.63 -3.86
C GLY A 176 0.38 -14.06 -4.99
N LEU A 177 1.02 -14.97 -5.74
CA LEU A 177 1.61 -14.66 -7.03
C LEU A 177 0.49 -14.62 -8.06
N VAL A 178 0.18 -13.42 -8.58
CA VAL A 178 -0.96 -13.19 -9.49
C VAL A 178 -0.58 -13.21 -10.96
N GLY A 179 0.71 -13.24 -11.28
CA GLY A 179 1.20 -13.27 -12.65
C GLY A 179 2.69 -12.96 -12.75
N GLU A 180 3.14 -12.67 -13.96
CA GLU A 180 4.52 -12.24 -14.25
C GLU A 180 4.82 -10.83 -13.69
N SER A 181 6.09 -10.40 -13.80
CA SER A 181 6.48 -9.07 -13.35
C SER A 181 5.63 -7.96 -13.98
N GLY A 182 5.10 -7.08 -13.14
CA GLY A 182 4.12 -6.05 -13.46
C GLY A 182 2.69 -6.43 -13.09
N ALA A 183 2.36 -7.72 -12.97
CA ALA A 183 1.00 -8.15 -12.66
C ALA A 183 0.55 -7.76 -11.24
N GLY A 184 1.44 -7.73 -10.26
CA GLY A 184 1.13 -7.32 -8.90
C GLY A 184 0.68 -5.85 -8.85
N HIS A 185 1.46 -4.96 -9.44
CA HIS A 185 1.12 -3.54 -9.53
C HIS A 185 -0.08 -3.27 -10.44
N PHE A 186 -0.25 -4.03 -11.53
CA PHE A 186 -1.43 -3.92 -12.38
C PHE A 186 -2.72 -4.26 -11.59
N VAL A 187 -2.72 -5.40 -10.88
CA VAL A 187 -3.87 -5.80 -10.05
C VAL A 187 -4.12 -4.79 -8.94
N LYS A 188 -3.06 -4.25 -8.31
CA LYS A 188 -3.20 -3.20 -7.30
C LYS A 188 -3.75 -1.89 -7.87
N MET A 189 -3.35 -1.51 -9.07
CA MET A 189 -3.88 -0.34 -9.78
C MET A 189 -5.40 -0.48 -10.01
N VAL A 190 -5.84 -1.62 -10.51
CA VAL A 190 -7.27 -1.91 -10.73
C VAL A 190 -8.03 -1.95 -9.39
N HIS A 191 -7.44 -2.58 -8.36
CA HIS A 191 -7.99 -2.56 -7.00
C HIS A 191 -8.25 -1.12 -6.52
N ASN A 192 -7.32 -0.20 -6.75
CA ASN A 192 -7.51 1.20 -6.36
C ASN A 192 -8.62 1.87 -7.16
N GLY A 193 -8.78 1.56 -8.45
CA GLY A 193 -9.92 2.02 -9.25
C GLY A 193 -11.26 1.56 -8.67
N ILE A 194 -11.38 0.28 -8.29
CA ILE A 194 -12.58 -0.27 -7.64
C ILE A 194 -12.83 0.44 -6.30
N GLU A 195 -11.78 0.65 -5.50
CA GLU A 195 -11.87 1.35 -4.22
C GLU A 195 -12.43 2.78 -4.37
N TYR A 196 -12.10 3.48 -5.46
CA TYR A 196 -12.66 4.80 -5.77
C TYR A 196 -14.18 4.72 -5.93
N GLY A 197 -14.68 3.83 -6.79
CA GLY A 197 -16.10 3.65 -7.01
C GLY A 197 -16.86 3.25 -5.74
N MET A 198 -16.28 2.34 -4.96
CA MET A 198 -16.87 1.91 -3.68
C MET A 198 -17.02 3.05 -2.69
N MET A 199 -15.99 3.89 -2.53
CA MET A 199 -16.04 5.02 -1.60
C MET A 199 -17.05 6.07 -2.02
N GLU A 200 -17.14 6.39 -3.32
CA GLU A 200 -18.13 7.35 -3.82
C GLU A 200 -19.54 6.81 -3.62
N ALA A 201 -19.85 5.56 -3.99
CA ALA A 201 -21.16 4.96 -3.78
C ALA A 201 -21.59 4.96 -2.30
N ILE A 202 -20.65 4.69 -1.39
CA ILE A 202 -20.87 4.75 0.07
C ILE A 202 -21.18 6.20 0.50
N GLY A 203 -20.38 7.16 0.05
CA GLY A 203 -20.57 8.57 0.38
C GLY A 203 -21.89 9.13 -0.10
N GLU A 204 -22.28 8.83 -1.34
CA GLU A 204 -23.56 9.23 -1.94
C GLU A 204 -24.74 8.57 -1.24
N GLY A 205 -24.66 7.26 -0.96
CA GLY A 205 -25.72 6.55 -0.24
C GLY A 205 -25.98 7.14 1.16
N LEU A 206 -24.90 7.43 1.90
CA LEU A 206 -25.02 8.09 3.20
C LEU A 206 -25.56 9.54 3.09
N ALA A 207 -25.24 10.25 2.01
CA ALA A 207 -25.79 11.58 1.75
C ALA A 207 -27.30 11.53 1.50
N VAL A 208 -27.79 10.52 0.77
CA VAL A 208 -29.25 10.28 0.58
C VAL A 208 -29.93 10.02 1.92
N LEU A 209 -29.36 9.16 2.77
CA LEU A 209 -29.91 8.90 4.09
C LEU A 209 -29.99 10.17 4.95
N LYS A 210 -28.91 10.98 4.95
CA LYS A 210 -28.85 12.23 5.69
C LYS A 210 -29.87 13.26 5.20
N ALA A 211 -30.18 13.27 3.92
CA ALA A 211 -31.14 14.21 3.32
C ALA A 211 -32.62 13.75 3.40
N SER A 212 -32.85 12.53 3.90
CA SER A 212 -34.20 11.97 4.02
C SER A 212 -35.02 12.69 5.11
N GLU A 213 -36.33 12.47 5.11
CA GLU A 213 -37.24 12.95 6.15
C GLU A 213 -37.10 12.23 7.51
N PHE A 214 -36.30 11.14 7.57
CA PHE A 214 -36.12 10.36 8.77
C PHE A 214 -34.96 10.90 9.62
N GLU A 215 -35.13 10.95 10.92
CA GLU A 215 -34.05 11.22 11.88
C GLU A 215 -33.20 9.93 12.08
N LEU A 216 -32.22 9.73 11.20
CA LEU A 216 -31.41 8.51 11.19
C LEU A 216 -30.08 8.70 11.94
N ASP A 217 -29.77 7.76 12.83
CA ASP A 217 -28.42 7.56 13.35
C ASP A 217 -27.57 6.84 12.28
N LEU A 218 -26.78 7.60 11.51
CA LEU A 218 -25.95 7.05 10.43
C LEU A 218 -24.83 6.14 10.97
N SER A 219 -24.35 6.35 12.20
CA SER A 219 -23.38 5.44 12.84
C SER A 219 -24.02 4.08 13.12
N GLN A 220 -25.26 4.08 13.62
CA GLN A 220 -26.02 2.83 13.82
C GLN A 220 -26.32 2.14 12.50
N VAL A 221 -26.67 2.88 11.45
CA VAL A 221 -26.88 2.31 10.10
C VAL A 221 -25.59 1.65 9.60
N ALA A 222 -24.45 2.34 9.68
CA ALA A 222 -23.16 1.78 9.28
C ALA A 222 -22.79 0.55 10.12
N HIS A 223 -23.11 0.54 11.42
CA HIS A 223 -22.92 -0.61 12.29
C HIS A 223 -23.71 -1.83 11.79
N ILE A 224 -25.00 -1.64 11.47
CA ILE A 224 -25.86 -2.72 10.96
C ILE A 224 -25.31 -3.24 9.62
N TRP A 225 -24.88 -2.36 8.73
CA TRP A 225 -24.36 -2.73 7.42
C TRP A 225 -22.97 -3.37 7.45
N SER A 226 -22.21 -3.19 8.52
CA SER A 226 -20.82 -3.68 8.59
C SER A 226 -20.71 -5.21 8.60
N ARG A 227 -21.77 -5.94 8.98
CA ARG A 227 -21.78 -7.40 9.04
C ARG A 227 -23.11 -7.98 8.57
N GLY A 228 -23.05 -9.05 7.77
CA GLY A 228 -24.23 -9.77 7.30
C GLY A 228 -25.07 -9.04 6.24
N SER A 229 -24.71 -7.84 5.84
CA SER A 229 -25.31 -7.10 4.76
C SER A 229 -24.56 -7.35 3.44
N VAL A 230 -25.26 -7.27 2.30
CA VAL A 230 -24.64 -7.40 0.96
C VAL A 230 -23.60 -6.30 0.72
N VAL A 231 -23.78 -5.11 1.32
CA VAL A 231 -22.83 -3.99 1.21
C VAL A 231 -21.73 -4.05 2.29
N SER A 232 -21.68 -5.10 3.11
CA SER A 232 -20.69 -5.22 4.16
C SER A 232 -19.27 -5.19 3.58
N SER A 233 -18.42 -4.37 4.16
CA SER A 233 -17.02 -4.21 3.75
C SER A 233 -16.22 -3.54 4.86
N TRP A 234 -14.89 -3.64 4.78
CA TRP A 234 -14.03 -2.88 5.67
C TRP A 234 -14.28 -1.35 5.56
N LEU A 235 -14.62 -0.86 4.37
CA LEU A 235 -14.97 0.56 4.21
C LEU A 235 -16.19 0.95 5.04
N ILE A 236 -17.22 0.12 5.11
CA ILE A 236 -18.41 0.38 5.98
C ILE A 236 -18.03 0.38 7.46
N GLU A 237 -17.15 -0.52 7.91
CA GLU A 237 -16.64 -0.47 9.29
C GLU A 237 -15.89 0.85 9.57
N LEU A 238 -15.12 1.34 8.60
CA LEU A 238 -14.40 2.61 8.70
C LEU A 238 -15.33 3.83 8.64
N VAL A 239 -16.46 3.75 7.92
CA VAL A 239 -17.52 4.77 7.98
C VAL A 239 -18.01 4.92 9.42
N LYS A 240 -18.42 3.81 10.05
CA LYS A 240 -18.87 3.84 11.45
C LYS A 240 -17.84 4.53 12.34
N LYS A 241 -16.58 4.11 12.24
CA LYS A 241 -15.51 4.70 13.04
C LYS A 241 -15.35 6.20 12.78
N ALA A 242 -15.42 6.64 11.52
CA ALA A 242 -15.34 8.05 11.17
C ALA A 242 -16.50 8.86 11.76
N LEU A 243 -17.73 8.33 11.67
CA LEU A 243 -18.93 8.99 12.22
C LEU A 243 -18.88 9.09 13.75
N ASP A 244 -18.25 8.12 14.43
CA ASP A 244 -18.13 8.13 15.89
C ASP A 244 -17.04 9.09 16.42
N THR A 245 -16.00 9.36 15.59
CA THR A 245 -14.79 10.03 16.08
C THR A 245 -14.50 11.39 15.47
N GLU A 246 -15.22 11.76 14.41
CA GLU A 246 -14.94 13.00 13.67
C GLU A 246 -16.13 13.96 13.70
N ASP A 247 -15.84 15.24 13.83
CA ASP A 247 -16.85 16.31 13.71
C ASP A 247 -17.02 16.69 12.23
N LEU A 248 -18.06 16.13 11.61
CA LEU A 248 -18.36 16.34 10.18
C LEU A 248 -18.60 17.79 9.78
N GLU A 249 -19.03 18.65 10.72
CA GLU A 249 -19.25 20.07 10.43
C GLU A 249 -17.93 20.81 10.18
N LYS A 250 -16.87 20.33 10.83
CA LYS A 250 -15.52 20.87 10.66
C LYS A 250 -14.75 20.26 9.49
N VAL A 251 -15.15 19.09 8.98
CA VAL A 251 -14.46 18.42 7.87
C VAL A 251 -14.65 19.20 6.58
N VAL A 252 -13.54 19.41 5.86
CA VAL A 252 -13.53 19.93 4.48
C VAL A 252 -13.49 18.72 3.53
N GLY A 253 -14.47 18.64 2.63
CA GLY A 253 -14.63 17.54 1.68
C GLY A 253 -13.66 17.60 0.49
N TYR A 254 -12.40 17.98 0.74
CA TYR A 254 -11.34 17.91 -0.25
C TYR A 254 -10.75 16.50 -0.31
N ILE A 255 -10.81 15.87 -1.48
CA ILE A 255 -10.36 14.49 -1.68
C ILE A 255 -9.09 14.48 -2.53
N HIS A 256 -7.92 14.41 -1.88
CA HIS A 256 -6.64 14.30 -2.58
C HIS A 256 -6.56 12.98 -3.36
N HIS A 257 -5.89 12.95 -4.51
CA HIS A 257 -5.62 11.73 -5.28
C HIS A 257 -4.14 11.66 -5.69
N THR A 258 -3.63 10.46 -5.88
CA THR A 258 -2.22 10.14 -6.16
C THR A 258 -2.00 9.54 -7.54
N GLY A 259 -3.05 9.49 -8.39
CA GLY A 259 -2.96 9.13 -9.81
C GLY A 259 -3.38 7.70 -10.14
N GLU A 260 -3.49 6.77 -9.21
CA GLU A 260 -3.76 5.35 -9.50
C GLU A 260 -5.14 5.13 -10.14
N GLY A 261 -6.15 5.91 -9.75
CA GLY A 261 -7.46 5.90 -10.41
C GLY A 261 -7.37 6.32 -11.86
N GLN A 262 -6.55 7.33 -12.16
CA GLN A 262 -6.29 7.79 -13.52
C GLN A 262 -5.61 6.70 -14.35
N TRP A 263 -4.59 6.01 -13.82
CA TRP A 263 -3.93 4.91 -14.52
C TRP A 263 -4.89 3.79 -14.89
N THR A 264 -5.85 3.45 -13.99
CA THR A 264 -6.89 2.45 -14.28
C THR A 264 -7.75 2.89 -15.46
N ILE A 265 -8.17 4.16 -15.50
CA ILE A 265 -8.99 4.73 -16.58
C ILE A 265 -8.21 4.76 -17.90
N GLU A 266 -6.96 5.19 -17.89
CA GLU A 266 -6.11 5.25 -19.08
C GLU A 266 -5.87 3.85 -19.65
N GLU A 267 -5.65 2.86 -18.80
CA GLU A 267 -5.42 1.49 -19.24
C GLU A 267 -6.70 0.82 -19.74
N SER A 268 -7.84 1.08 -19.10
CA SER A 268 -9.14 0.58 -19.57
C SER A 268 -9.46 1.03 -20.99
N LYS A 269 -9.15 2.29 -21.33
CA LYS A 269 -9.31 2.83 -22.69
C LYS A 269 -8.44 2.09 -23.71
N LYS A 270 -7.19 1.76 -23.36
CA LYS A 270 -6.30 0.97 -24.23
C LYS A 270 -6.79 -0.47 -24.42
N LEU A 271 -7.45 -1.02 -23.39
CA LEU A 271 -8.01 -2.37 -23.42
C LEU A 271 -9.42 -2.43 -24.02
N GLY A 272 -10.04 -1.27 -24.34
CA GLY A 272 -11.41 -1.21 -24.85
C GLY A 272 -12.48 -1.57 -23.82
N VAL A 273 -12.19 -1.38 -22.53
CA VAL A 273 -13.11 -1.69 -21.42
C VAL A 273 -13.74 -0.40 -20.90
N ASP A 274 -15.07 -0.36 -20.83
CA ASP A 274 -15.85 0.75 -20.26
C ASP A 274 -15.80 0.69 -18.72
N VAL A 275 -15.40 1.81 -18.08
CA VAL A 275 -15.23 1.91 -16.60
C VAL A 275 -15.91 3.15 -16.03
N ARG A 276 -17.12 3.47 -16.48
CA ARG A 276 -17.88 4.69 -16.12
C ARG A 276 -17.92 4.97 -14.63
N VAL A 277 -18.18 3.97 -13.81
CA VAL A 277 -18.25 4.14 -12.35
C VAL A 277 -16.92 4.64 -11.77
N ILE A 278 -15.79 4.12 -12.29
CA ILE A 278 -14.45 4.54 -11.85
C ILE A 278 -14.12 5.94 -12.40
N GLU A 279 -14.53 6.24 -13.64
CA GLU A 279 -14.36 7.57 -14.24
C GLU A 279 -15.14 8.63 -13.47
N ASP A 280 -16.41 8.38 -13.16
CA ASP A 280 -17.25 9.31 -12.41
C ASP A 280 -16.71 9.52 -10.99
N ALA A 281 -16.30 8.45 -10.30
CA ALA A 281 -15.67 8.55 -8.98
C ALA A 281 -14.36 9.36 -9.02
N PHE A 282 -13.55 9.21 -10.06
CA PHE A 282 -12.34 10.01 -10.25
C PHE A 282 -12.67 11.48 -10.52
N LYS A 283 -13.68 11.75 -11.33
CA LYS A 283 -14.16 13.12 -11.62
C LYS A 283 -14.66 13.83 -10.36
N VAL A 284 -15.44 13.15 -9.51
CA VAL A 284 -15.88 13.70 -8.21
C VAL A 284 -14.68 14.15 -7.38
N ARG A 285 -13.61 13.34 -7.34
CA ARG A 285 -12.38 13.75 -6.62
C ARG A 285 -11.70 14.97 -7.21
N GLN A 286 -11.62 15.07 -8.52
CA GLN A 286 -11.09 16.27 -9.18
C GLN A 286 -11.95 17.50 -8.84
N GLU A 287 -13.26 17.36 -8.93
CA GLU A 287 -14.22 18.43 -8.62
C GLU A 287 -14.22 18.82 -7.13
N SER A 288 -13.77 17.94 -6.22
CA SER A 288 -13.64 18.26 -4.80
C SER A 288 -12.61 19.35 -4.49
N SER A 289 -11.76 19.69 -5.45
CA SER A 289 -10.84 20.83 -5.35
C SER A 289 -11.56 22.18 -5.37
N ASP A 290 -12.74 22.27 -5.98
CA ASP A 290 -13.57 23.47 -6.00
C ASP A 290 -14.22 23.68 -4.61
N PRO A 291 -14.03 24.84 -3.96
CA PRO A 291 -14.58 25.12 -2.63
C PRO A 291 -16.10 24.85 -2.50
N LYS A 292 -16.88 25.08 -3.55
CA LYS A 292 -18.34 24.82 -3.55
C LYS A 292 -18.70 23.35 -3.36
N ASN A 293 -17.80 22.43 -3.72
CA ASN A 293 -18.00 20.99 -3.57
C ASN A 293 -17.50 20.44 -2.23
N GLN A 294 -16.73 21.23 -1.48
CA GLN A 294 -16.11 20.80 -0.22
C GLN A 294 -17.10 20.69 0.94
N GLU A 295 -18.26 21.31 0.82
CA GLU A 295 -19.35 21.18 1.81
C GLU A 295 -20.24 19.95 1.57
N LYS A 296 -20.12 19.27 0.43
CA LYS A 296 -20.90 18.07 0.14
C LYS A 296 -20.61 16.98 1.18
N PHE A 297 -21.67 16.46 1.80
CA PHE A 297 -21.57 15.42 2.81
C PHE A 297 -20.85 14.16 2.29
N SER A 298 -21.17 13.72 1.05
CA SER A 298 -20.49 12.60 0.39
C SER A 298 -18.96 12.79 0.34
N ASN A 299 -18.49 13.98 -0.06
CA ASN A 299 -17.07 14.29 -0.14
C ASN A 299 -16.38 14.26 1.23
N LYS A 300 -17.06 14.73 2.27
CA LYS A 300 -16.56 14.67 3.66
C LYS A 300 -16.38 13.21 4.10
N ILE A 301 -17.36 12.35 3.81
CA ILE A 301 -17.28 10.90 4.10
C ILE A 301 -16.09 10.25 3.37
N VAL A 302 -15.94 10.51 2.07
CA VAL A 302 -14.82 9.93 1.29
C VAL A 302 -13.47 10.41 1.80
N SER A 303 -13.34 11.70 2.16
CA SER A 303 -12.11 12.24 2.76
C SER A 303 -11.78 11.54 4.08
N LEU A 304 -12.77 11.33 4.95
CA LEU A 304 -12.60 10.63 6.22
C LEU A 304 -12.27 9.15 6.04
N LEU A 305 -12.90 8.45 5.11
CA LEU A 305 -12.54 7.06 4.80
C LEU A 305 -11.05 6.95 4.46
N ARG A 306 -10.54 7.83 3.61
CA ARG A 306 -9.12 7.86 3.23
C ARG A 306 -8.19 8.12 4.42
N LYS A 307 -8.60 8.98 5.36
CA LYS A 307 -7.90 9.16 6.65
C LYS A 307 -7.87 7.85 7.43
N GLN A 308 -9.00 7.17 7.56
CA GLN A 308 -9.14 5.98 8.41
C GLN A 308 -8.28 4.81 7.92
N PHE A 309 -8.24 4.48 6.62
CA PHE A 309 -7.44 3.35 6.14
C PHE A 309 -6.00 3.73 5.76
N GLY A 310 -5.79 4.95 5.22
CA GLY A 310 -4.51 5.34 4.63
C GLY A 310 -3.72 6.36 5.45
N GLY A 311 -4.30 6.92 6.52
CA GLY A 311 -3.70 8.04 7.26
C GLY A 311 -3.50 9.27 6.37
N HIS A 312 -4.35 9.45 5.36
CA HIS A 312 -4.31 10.64 4.50
C HIS A 312 -4.74 11.87 5.30
N GLU A 313 -4.12 12.99 4.99
CA GLU A 313 -4.46 14.25 5.62
C GLU A 313 -5.89 14.68 5.24
N VAL A 314 -6.63 15.14 6.22
CA VAL A 314 -7.96 15.74 6.09
C VAL A 314 -7.85 17.20 6.50
N LYS A 315 -8.42 18.10 5.71
CA LYS A 315 -8.53 19.52 6.04
C LYS A 315 -9.73 19.74 6.94
N TYR A 316 -9.57 20.60 7.93
CA TYR A 316 -10.64 21.02 8.83
C TYR A 316 -10.83 22.54 8.72
N LYS A 317 -12.07 23.00 8.93
CA LYS A 317 -12.38 24.40 9.09
C LYS A 317 -11.77 24.91 10.41
N GLU A 318 -11.34 26.17 10.42
CA GLU A 318 -10.89 26.88 11.62
C GLU A 318 -12.01 27.09 12.64
#